data_028e6bf57753fcc0d7b0f15e35dc8386
#
_entry.id   028e6bf57753fcc0d7b0f15e35dc8386
#
_cell.length_a   1.000
_cell.length_b   1.000
_cell.length_c   1.000
_cell.angle_alpha   90.00
_cell.angle_beta   90.00
_cell.angle_gamma   90.00
#
_symmetry.space_group_name_H-M   'P 1'
#
loop_
_entity.id
_entity.type
_entity.pdbx_description
1 polymer ?
#
loop_
_entity_poly.entity_id
_entity_poly.type
_entity_poly.pdbx_seq_one_letter_code
_entity_poly.pdbx_strand_id
1 'polypeptide(L)'
;MWWDKDWNKNMFKNIHKLRRWGGMRYVVLYMLGESPKNGAEIMESVERMSMGAWRPSPGSIYPLLSQLTEEAMIWKREDQRYELTSLGMEEIGMHGHDHGHQQQQGPYTTEGSISELESYISYLEDLPREKLSQYEGRLSRISDRLQRLKESLRK
;
A
#
# COMPACT_ATOMS: atom_id res chain seq x y z
N MET A 1 7.33 -21.31 -17.61
CA MET A 1 6.34 -21.09 -16.56
C MET A 1 7.08 -20.56 -15.34
N TRP A 2 6.95 -19.26 -15.07
CA TRP A 2 7.84 -18.47 -14.19
C TRP A 2 7.44 -18.51 -12.71
N TRP A 3 6.61 -19.47 -12.30
CA TRP A 3 5.92 -19.51 -11.00
C TRP A 3 6.33 -20.74 -10.22
N ASP A 4 7.59 -20.76 -9.76
CA ASP A 4 8.05 -21.86 -8.91
C ASP A 4 7.56 -21.65 -7.48
N LYS A 5 6.78 -22.60 -6.96
CA LYS A 5 6.23 -22.60 -5.59
C LYS A 5 7.32 -22.50 -4.51
N ASP A 6 8.55 -22.87 -4.84
CA ASP A 6 9.69 -22.81 -3.93
C ASP A 6 10.26 -21.39 -3.78
N TRP A 7 10.05 -20.52 -4.78
CA TRP A 7 10.47 -19.13 -4.71
C TRP A 7 9.70 -18.38 -3.62
N ASN A 8 8.40 -18.63 -3.51
CA ASN A 8 7.50 -18.06 -2.53
C ASN A 8 7.91 -18.39 -1.07
N LYS A 9 8.32 -19.64 -0.82
CA LYS A 9 8.82 -20.09 0.50
C LYS A 9 10.17 -19.47 0.87
N ASN A 10 11.04 -19.25 -0.12
CA ASN A 10 12.38 -18.70 0.12
C ASN A 10 12.40 -17.18 0.23
N MET A 11 11.50 -16.47 -0.42
CA MET A 11 11.40 -15.00 -0.35
C MET A 11 11.09 -14.54 1.08
N PHE A 12 10.15 -15.21 1.76
CA PHE A 12 9.72 -14.81 3.11
C PHE A 12 10.61 -15.31 4.25
N LYS A 13 11.35 -16.40 4.06
CA LYS A 13 12.42 -16.79 5.01
C LYS A 13 13.52 -15.74 5.11
N ASN A 14 13.59 -14.83 4.14
CA ASN A 14 14.59 -13.79 4.07
C ASN A 14 13.98 -12.38 4.08
N ILE A 15 12.91 -12.13 4.86
CA ILE A 15 12.31 -10.80 5.05
C ILE A 15 13.38 -9.74 5.40
N HIS A 16 14.45 -10.13 6.11
CA HIS A 16 15.61 -9.29 6.34
C HIS A 16 16.43 -8.97 5.07
N LYS A 17 16.33 -9.82 4.03
CA LYS A 17 16.93 -9.56 2.71
C LYS A 17 16.04 -8.68 1.83
N LEU A 18 14.73 -8.62 2.08
CA LEU A 18 13.80 -7.73 1.36
C LEU A 18 14.21 -6.25 1.50
N ARG A 19 14.82 -5.85 2.63
CA ARG A 19 15.43 -4.51 2.78
C ARG A 19 16.55 -4.26 1.78
N ARG A 20 17.18 -5.31 1.25
CA ARG A 20 18.30 -5.25 0.28
C ARG A 20 17.84 -5.28 -1.18
N TRP A 21 16.56 -5.67 -1.45
CA TRP A 21 16.03 -5.92 -2.79
C TRP A 21 14.91 -4.95 -3.19
N GLY A 22 14.94 -3.71 -2.70
CA GLY A 22 13.88 -2.72 -2.99
C GLY A 22 12.67 -2.82 -2.08
N GLY A 23 12.70 -3.66 -1.05
CA GLY A 23 11.74 -3.68 0.04
C GLY A 23 10.29 -3.91 -0.39
N MET A 24 9.41 -3.10 0.16
CA MET A 24 7.96 -3.14 -0.07
C MET A 24 7.58 -2.93 -1.53
N ARG A 25 8.33 -2.10 -2.26
CA ARG A 25 8.13 -1.81 -3.69
C ARG A 25 8.06 -3.11 -4.50
N TYR A 26 9.06 -3.96 -4.35
CA TYR A 26 9.12 -5.23 -5.08
C TYR A 26 7.99 -6.16 -4.70
N VAL A 27 7.65 -6.25 -3.41
CA VAL A 27 6.52 -7.07 -2.94
C VAL A 27 5.21 -6.64 -3.57
N VAL A 28 4.95 -5.33 -3.61
CA VAL A 28 3.71 -4.77 -4.21
C VAL A 28 3.66 -5.07 -5.71
N LEU A 29 4.73 -4.80 -6.45
CA LEU A 29 4.79 -5.09 -7.88
C LEU A 29 4.59 -6.58 -8.15
N TYR A 30 5.23 -7.45 -7.38
CA TYR A 30 5.07 -8.89 -7.50
C TYR A 30 3.62 -9.33 -7.26
N MET A 31 2.97 -8.82 -6.19
CA MET A 31 1.56 -9.11 -5.91
C MET A 31 0.62 -8.68 -7.03
N LEU A 32 0.89 -7.52 -7.64
CA LEU A 32 0.12 -7.02 -8.77
C LEU A 32 0.41 -7.80 -10.06
N GLY A 33 1.56 -8.43 -10.17
CA GLY A 33 1.88 -9.37 -11.25
C GLY A 33 1.03 -10.63 -11.23
N GLU A 34 0.57 -11.06 -10.05
CA GLU A 34 -0.34 -12.19 -9.93
C GLU A 34 -1.78 -11.85 -10.34
N SER A 35 -2.27 -10.72 -9.89
CA SER A 35 -3.61 -10.22 -10.22
C SER A 35 -3.78 -8.77 -9.76
N PRO A 36 -4.67 -7.98 -10.40
CA PRO A 36 -5.03 -6.66 -9.93
C PRO A 36 -5.57 -6.69 -8.49
N LYS A 37 -5.12 -5.76 -7.65
CA LYS A 37 -5.49 -5.63 -6.24
C LYS A 37 -5.60 -4.16 -5.84
N ASN A 38 -6.49 -3.85 -4.89
CA ASN A 38 -6.49 -2.58 -4.20
C ASN A 38 -5.51 -2.58 -3.01
N GLY A 39 -5.31 -1.44 -2.35
CA GLY A 39 -4.35 -1.33 -1.25
C GLY A 39 -4.68 -2.24 -0.07
N ALA A 40 -5.95 -2.40 0.28
CA ALA A 40 -6.38 -3.29 1.36
C ALA A 40 -6.12 -4.77 1.01
N GLU A 41 -6.39 -5.18 -0.23
CA GLU A 41 -6.13 -6.54 -0.73
C GLU A 41 -4.61 -6.84 -0.77
N ILE A 42 -3.78 -5.86 -1.10
CA ILE A 42 -2.31 -5.99 -1.03
C ILE A 42 -1.87 -6.24 0.40
N MET A 43 -2.33 -5.41 1.36
CA MET A 43 -1.98 -5.55 2.78
C MET A 43 -2.38 -6.93 3.32
N GLU A 44 -3.58 -7.42 3.00
CA GLU A 44 -4.07 -8.74 3.39
C GLU A 44 -3.26 -9.87 2.73
N SER A 45 -2.86 -9.70 1.47
CA SER A 45 -2.03 -10.67 0.77
C SER A 45 -0.64 -10.79 1.39
N VAL A 46 -0.01 -9.67 1.78
CA VAL A 46 1.27 -9.66 2.49
C VAL A 46 1.15 -10.36 3.85
N GLU A 47 0.08 -10.09 4.60
CA GLU A 47 -0.18 -10.74 5.89
C GLU A 47 -0.33 -12.26 5.73
N ARG A 48 -1.11 -12.72 4.76
CA ARG A 48 -1.27 -14.16 4.46
C ARG A 48 0.04 -14.82 4.05
N MET A 49 0.82 -14.18 3.16
CA MET A 49 2.08 -14.72 2.69
C MET A 49 3.12 -14.82 3.80
N SER A 50 3.13 -13.87 4.74
CA SER A 50 3.99 -13.89 5.93
C SER A 50 3.47 -14.80 7.04
N MET A 51 2.38 -15.54 6.82
CA MET A 51 1.70 -16.35 7.83
C MET A 51 1.34 -15.54 9.10
N GLY A 52 0.90 -14.29 8.90
CA GLY A 52 0.53 -13.36 9.97
C GLY A 52 1.71 -12.68 10.67
N ALA A 53 2.96 -12.96 10.27
CA ALA A 53 4.13 -12.38 10.91
C ALA A 53 4.29 -10.88 10.61
N TRP A 54 3.71 -10.40 9.51
CA TRP A 54 3.81 -9.01 9.09
C TRP A 54 2.61 -8.55 8.26
N ARG A 55 2.08 -7.40 8.65
CA ARG A 55 1.07 -6.67 7.90
C ARG A 55 1.53 -5.22 7.72
N PRO A 56 1.71 -4.73 6.48
CA PRO A 56 2.04 -3.34 6.26
C PRO A 56 0.91 -2.41 6.73
N SER A 57 1.27 -1.21 7.13
CA SER A 57 0.27 -0.18 7.49
C SER A 57 -0.24 0.57 6.25
N PRO A 58 -1.44 1.17 6.31
CA PRO A 58 -1.91 2.08 5.26
C PRO A 58 -0.91 3.19 4.95
N GLY A 59 -0.29 3.80 5.98
CA GLY A 59 0.74 4.83 5.82
C GLY A 59 2.00 4.38 5.07
N SER A 60 2.24 3.07 4.96
CA SER A 60 3.34 2.52 4.17
C SER A 60 2.91 2.16 2.74
N ILE A 61 1.69 1.66 2.56
CA ILE A 61 1.22 1.13 1.27
C ILE A 61 0.73 2.24 0.34
N TYR A 62 -0.13 3.15 0.79
CA TYR A 62 -0.76 4.12 -0.11
C TYR A 62 0.21 5.16 -0.68
N PRO A 63 1.18 5.70 0.07
CA PRO A 63 2.23 6.54 -0.51
C PRO A 63 3.06 5.80 -1.56
N LEU A 64 3.36 4.53 -1.33
CA LEU A 64 4.07 3.69 -2.29
C LEU A 64 3.25 3.45 -3.56
N LEU A 65 1.94 3.19 -3.45
CA LEU A 65 1.05 3.04 -4.62
C LEU A 65 0.98 4.33 -5.44
N SER A 66 0.91 5.49 -4.78
CA SER A 66 0.96 6.79 -5.47
C SER A 66 2.28 6.96 -6.24
N GLN A 67 3.41 6.69 -5.60
CA GLN A 67 4.73 6.77 -6.24
C GLN A 67 4.84 5.82 -7.43
N LEU A 68 4.44 4.56 -7.29
CA LEU A 68 4.47 3.58 -8.37
C LEU A 68 3.58 4.00 -9.56
N THR A 69 2.47 4.68 -9.29
CA THR A 69 1.59 5.24 -10.32
C THR A 69 2.25 6.42 -11.03
N GLU A 70 2.89 7.34 -10.30
CA GLU A 70 3.66 8.45 -10.87
C GLU A 70 4.83 7.98 -11.73
N GLU A 71 5.47 6.89 -11.34
CA GLU A 71 6.55 6.24 -12.09
C GLU A 71 6.04 5.38 -13.26
N ALA A 72 4.72 5.35 -13.51
CA ALA A 72 4.07 4.55 -14.55
C ALA A 72 4.33 3.03 -14.45
N MET A 73 4.67 2.52 -13.27
CA MET A 73 4.86 1.10 -13.02
C MET A 73 3.54 0.36 -12.85
N ILE A 74 2.54 1.08 -12.33
CA ILE A 74 1.17 0.60 -12.13
C ILE A 74 0.17 1.66 -12.59
N TRP A 75 -1.06 1.25 -12.83
CA TRP A 75 -2.17 2.16 -13.08
C TRP A 75 -3.39 1.74 -12.29
N LYS A 76 -4.24 2.69 -11.96
CA LYS A 76 -5.46 2.45 -11.20
C LYS A 76 -6.62 2.23 -12.16
N ARG A 77 -7.30 1.10 -12.03
CA ARG A 77 -8.45 0.72 -12.83
C ARG A 77 -9.74 1.42 -12.33
N GLU A 78 -10.80 1.33 -13.11
CA GLU A 78 -12.12 1.86 -12.73
C GLU A 78 -12.70 1.17 -11.47
N ASP A 79 -12.38 -0.12 -11.26
CA ASP A 79 -12.79 -0.91 -10.10
C ASP A 79 -11.94 -0.63 -8.84
N GLN A 80 -11.15 0.45 -8.85
CA GLN A 80 -10.26 0.91 -7.79
C GLN A 80 -9.05 -0.01 -7.50
N ARG A 81 -8.86 -1.07 -8.28
CA ARG A 81 -7.68 -1.94 -8.21
C ARG A 81 -6.53 -1.38 -9.04
N TYR A 82 -5.33 -1.71 -8.62
CA TYR A 82 -4.11 -1.41 -9.36
C TYR A 82 -3.69 -2.61 -10.19
N GLU A 83 -3.08 -2.33 -11.34
CA GLU A 83 -2.58 -3.33 -12.28
C GLU A 83 -1.20 -2.91 -12.79
N LEU A 84 -0.31 -3.88 -13.07
CA LEU A 84 0.99 -3.61 -13.63
C LEU A 84 0.88 -3.05 -15.06
N THR A 85 1.76 -2.11 -15.37
CA THR A 85 2.10 -1.72 -16.75
C THR A 85 3.16 -2.65 -17.31
N SER A 86 3.46 -2.52 -18.61
CA SER A 86 4.61 -3.21 -19.21
C SER A 86 5.91 -2.85 -18.51
N LEU A 87 6.08 -1.59 -18.11
CA LEU A 87 7.25 -1.12 -17.37
C LEU A 87 7.34 -1.78 -15.98
N GLY A 88 6.21 -1.91 -15.27
CA GLY A 88 6.16 -2.62 -13.99
C GLY A 88 6.49 -4.11 -14.12
N MET A 89 6.10 -4.75 -15.23
CA MET A 89 6.46 -6.14 -15.51
C MET A 89 7.96 -6.29 -15.78
N GLU A 90 8.56 -5.38 -16.52
CA GLU A 90 10.01 -5.36 -16.76
C GLU A 90 10.80 -5.19 -15.46
N GLU A 91 10.33 -4.34 -14.55
CA GLU A 91 10.95 -4.13 -13.22
C GLU A 91 11.01 -5.42 -12.41
N ILE A 92 9.96 -6.24 -12.44
CA ILE A 92 9.94 -7.54 -11.74
C ILE A 92 10.87 -8.54 -12.43
N GLY A 93 10.99 -8.50 -13.75
CA GLY A 93 11.82 -9.40 -14.54
C GLY A 93 13.31 -9.03 -14.50
N MET A 94 13.63 -7.79 -14.28
CA MET A 94 14.99 -7.27 -14.15
C MET A 94 15.44 -7.35 -12.69
N HIS A 95 16.05 -8.45 -12.30
CA HIS A 95 16.64 -8.58 -10.97
C HIS A 95 17.57 -7.41 -10.64
N GLY A 96 17.14 -6.58 -9.68
CA GLY A 96 18.07 -5.85 -8.83
C GLY A 96 18.71 -4.60 -9.41
N HIS A 97 17.94 -3.59 -9.72
CA HIS A 97 18.45 -2.23 -9.71
C HIS A 97 17.94 -1.48 -8.48
N ASP A 98 18.94 -1.11 -7.68
CA ASP A 98 18.92 -0.25 -6.53
C ASP A 98 18.23 1.08 -6.89
N HIS A 99 17.00 1.26 -6.48
CA HIS A 99 16.35 2.56 -6.52
C HIS A 99 16.02 3.02 -5.11
N GLY A 100 16.86 3.95 -4.75
CA GLY A 100 16.92 4.89 -3.70
C GLY A 100 15.73 5.10 -2.78
N HIS A 101 16.09 5.09 -1.53
CA HIS A 101 15.58 5.83 -0.40
C HIS A 101 14.33 6.70 -0.63
N GLN A 102 13.16 6.16 -0.27
CA GLN A 102 12.10 7.01 0.22
C GLN A 102 12.54 7.61 1.56
N GLN A 103 12.71 8.92 1.59
CA GLN A 103 12.66 9.67 2.82
C GLN A 103 11.27 9.45 3.41
N GLN A 104 11.17 8.53 4.37
CA GLN A 104 10.06 8.49 5.28
C GLN A 104 10.11 9.81 6.07
N GLN A 105 9.27 10.76 5.67
CA GLN A 105 8.93 11.86 6.55
C GLN A 105 8.36 11.22 7.82
N GLY A 106 9.04 11.42 8.94
CA GLY A 106 8.68 10.77 10.18
C GLY A 106 7.24 11.11 10.58
N PRO A 107 6.50 10.17 11.23
CA PRO A 107 5.08 10.33 11.57
C PRO A 107 4.79 11.46 12.58
N TYR A 108 5.80 12.15 13.05
CA TYR A 108 5.69 13.19 14.10
C TYR A 108 5.65 14.63 13.57
N THR A 109 5.64 14.83 12.26
CA THR A 109 5.42 16.16 11.67
C THR A 109 3.93 16.35 11.33
N THR A 110 3.48 17.61 11.28
CA THR A 110 2.10 17.92 10.87
C THR A 110 1.79 17.38 9.47
N GLU A 111 2.71 17.55 8.53
CA GLU A 111 2.65 17.01 7.18
C GLU A 111 2.53 15.48 7.20
N GLY A 112 3.40 14.80 7.95
CA GLY A 112 3.37 13.34 8.08
C GLY A 112 2.05 12.84 8.68
N SER A 113 1.49 13.55 9.66
CA SER A 113 0.21 13.19 10.30
C SER A 113 -0.97 13.35 9.33
N ILE A 114 -0.98 14.38 8.49
CA ILE A 114 -2.01 14.57 7.45
C ILE A 114 -1.89 13.46 6.39
N SER A 115 -0.69 13.19 5.90
CA SER A 115 -0.45 12.12 4.91
C SER A 115 -0.84 10.74 5.44
N GLU A 116 -0.57 10.46 6.71
CA GLU A 116 -0.98 9.22 7.34
C GLU A 116 -2.51 9.12 7.47
N LEU A 117 -3.20 10.22 7.82
CA LEU A 117 -4.66 10.28 7.86
C LEU A 117 -5.28 9.98 6.47
N GLU A 118 -4.75 10.60 5.41
CA GLU A 118 -5.16 10.33 4.03
C GLU A 118 -5.00 8.86 3.65
N SER A 119 -3.88 8.25 4.06
CA SER A 119 -3.62 6.83 3.83
C SER A 119 -4.64 5.92 4.55
N TYR A 120 -5.03 6.26 5.78
CA TYR A 120 -6.07 5.53 6.51
C TYR A 120 -7.45 5.70 5.87
N ILE A 121 -7.78 6.88 5.35
CA ILE A 121 -9.04 7.10 4.62
C ILE A 121 -9.07 6.21 3.37
N SER A 122 -8.01 6.21 2.57
CA SER A 122 -7.90 5.36 1.38
C SER A 122 -8.04 3.87 1.71
N TYR A 123 -7.46 3.44 2.82
CA TYR A 123 -7.63 2.06 3.30
C TYR A 123 -9.09 1.75 3.63
N LEU A 124 -9.79 2.66 4.32
CA LEU A 124 -11.21 2.46 4.65
C LEU A 124 -12.08 2.44 3.39
N GLU A 125 -11.77 3.28 2.39
CA GLU A 125 -12.47 3.30 1.10
C GLU A 125 -12.31 1.99 0.31
N ASP A 126 -11.15 1.32 0.44
CA ASP A 126 -10.88 0.03 -0.19
C ASP A 126 -11.60 -1.16 0.48
N LEU A 127 -12.11 -0.98 1.70
CA LEU A 127 -12.81 -2.04 2.43
C LEU A 127 -14.24 -2.25 1.90
N PRO A 128 -14.75 -3.50 1.93
CA PRO A 128 -16.15 -3.77 1.65
C PRO A 128 -17.09 -3.01 2.61
N ARG A 129 -18.18 -2.47 2.07
CA ARG A 129 -19.16 -1.67 2.84
C ARG A 129 -19.74 -2.43 4.03
N GLU A 130 -19.89 -3.73 3.91
CA GLU A 130 -20.41 -4.61 4.96
C GLU A 130 -19.51 -4.59 6.20
N LYS A 131 -18.19 -4.45 6.02
CA LYS A 131 -17.24 -4.32 7.13
C LYS A 131 -17.32 -2.97 7.82
N LEU A 132 -17.73 -1.92 7.11
CA LEU A 132 -17.77 -0.54 7.61
C LEU A 132 -19.11 -0.17 8.23
N SER A 133 -20.22 -0.80 7.83
CA SER A 133 -21.58 -0.42 8.25
C SER A 133 -21.75 -0.33 9.77
N GLN A 134 -21.15 -1.25 10.53
CA GLN A 134 -21.19 -1.23 11.99
C GLN A 134 -20.46 -0.02 12.62
N TYR A 135 -19.63 0.69 11.86
CA TYR A 135 -18.85 1.83 12.34
C TYR A 135 -19.38 3.19 11.86
N GLU A 136 -20.51 3.23 11.19
CA GLU A 136 -21.10 4.45 10.63
C GLU A 136 -21.16 5.60 11.64
N GLY A 137 -21.64 5.36 12.85
CA GLY A 137 -21.70 6.40 13.90
C GLY A 137 -20.32 6.88 14.37
N ARG A 138 -19.29 6.03 14.31
CA ARG A 138 -17.91 6.45 14.61
C ARG A 138 -17.32 7.28 13.48
N LEU A 139 -17.56 6.90 12.25
CA LEU A 139 -17.12 7.63 11.06
C LEU A 139 -17.77 9.01 11.00
N SER A 140 -19.07 9.12 11.30
CA SER A 140 -19.76 10.40 11.39
C SER A 140 -19.11 11.34 12.43
N ARG A 141 -18.81 10.85 13.63
CA ARG A 141 -18.12 11.65 14.65
C ARG A 141 -16.72 12.11 14.22
N ILE A 142 -15.98 11.26 13.49
CA ILE A 142 -14.66 11.64 12.94
C ILE A 142 -14.83 12.73 11.90
N SER A 143 -15.78 12.60 11.00
CA SER A 143 -16.13 13.61 9.99
C SER A 143 -16.46 14.96 10.63
N ASP A 144 -17.31 14.97 11.66
CA ASP A 144 -17.68 16.20 12.37
C ASP A 144 -16.48 16.87 13.06
N ARG A 145 -15.54 16.06 13.60
CA ARG A 145 -14.31 16.58 14.20
C ARG A 145 -13.40 17.22 13.17
N LEU A 146 -13.24 16.57 12.01
CA LEU A 146 -12.45 17.11 10.90
C LEU A 146 -13.07 18.38 10.35
N GLN A 147 -14.40 18.45 10.24
CA GLN A 147 -15.11 19.65 9.79
C GLN A 147 -14.90 20.83 10.75
N ARG A 148 -15.02 20.61 12.07
CA ARG A 148 -14.73 21.65 13.08
C ARG A 148 -13.29 22.13 13.00
N LEU A 149 -12.33 21.24 12.83
CA LEU A 149 -10.93 21.61 12.67
C LEU A 149 -10.73 22.48 11.43
N LYS A 150 -11.30 22.10 10.29
CA LYS A 150 -11.25 22.87 9.04
C LYS A 150 -11.87 24.25 9.20
N GLU A 151 -13.00 24.38 9.90
CA GLU A 151 -13.66 25.65 10.17
C GLU A 151 -12.82 26.57 11.05
N SER A 152 -12.07 26.02 12.02
CA SER A 152 -11.17 26.78 12.88
C SER A 152 -10.00 27.43 12.14
N LEU A 153 -9.60 26.87 10.99
CA LEU A 153 -8.51 27.41 10.16
C LEU A 153 -8.94 28.60 9.28
N ARG A 154 -10.24 28.87 9.19
CA ARG A 154 -10.78 29.98 8.36
C ARG A 154 -11.00 31.28 9.13
N LYS A 155 -10.72 31.25 10.45
CA LYS A 155 -10.78 32.41 11.32
C LYS A 155 -9.40 33.05 11.47
#